data_64a86b0ed7976592dee09ba4d1bd3b72
#
_entry.id   64a86b0ed7976592dee09ba4d1bd3b72
#
_cell.length_a   1.000
_cell.length_b   1.000
_cell.length_c   1.000
_cell.angle_alpha   90.00
_cell.angle_beta   90.00
_cell.angle_gamma   90.00
#
_symmetry.space_group_name_H-M   'P 1'
#
loop_
_entity.id
_entity.type
_entity.pdbx_description
1 polymer ?
#
loop_
_entity_poly.entity_id
_entity_poly.type
_entity_poly.pdbx_seq_one_letter_code
_entity_poly.pdbx_strand_id
1 'polypeptide(L)' 'MNDTLVQSTIVETLVRNGALEAKALFKRVKKLHGNIDTRFFDRTLMTMELHGLVRVYSMAKDKRRIELVRG' A
#
# COMPACT_ATOMS: atom_id res chain seq x y z
N MET A 1 15.21 -6.71 -1.13
CA MET A 1 14.44 -5.47 -1.07
C MET A 1 14.07 -5.15 0.37
N ASN A 2 14.17 -3.92 0.76
CA ASN A 2 13.88 -3.52 2.13
C ASN A 2 12.40 -3.24 2.33
N ASP A 3 11.75 -4.13 3.05
CA ASP A 3 10.33 -4.04 3.35
C ASP A 3 9.97 -2.76 4.12
N THR A 4 10.84 -2.35 5.03
CA THR A 4 10.61 -1.14 5.83
C THR A 4 10.57 0.12 4.96
N LEU A 5 11.44 0.21 3.98
CA LEU A 5 11.45 1.34 3.05
C LEU A 5 10.19 1.38 2.21
N VAL A 6 9.72 0.23 1.77
CA VAL A 6 8.48 0.16 1.00
C VAL A 6 7.29 0.56 1.87
N GLN A 7 7.25 0.10 3.11
CA GLN A 7 6.19 0.49 4.04
C GLN A 7 6.18 2.00 4.26
N SER A 8 7.35 2.60 4.46
CA SER A 8 7.46 4.05 4.63
C SER A 8 6.94 4.80 3.42
N THR A 9 7.26 4.32 2.23
CA THR A 9 6.78 4.92 0.99
C THR A 9 5.26 4.84 0.87
N ILE A 10 4.70 3.69 1.24
CA ILE A 10 3.24 3.52 1.23
C ILE A 10 2.58 4.53 2.18
N VAL A 11 3.08 4.62 3.41
CA VAL A 11 2.53 5.57 4.40
C VAL A 11 2.61 6.99 3.86
N GLU A 12 3.76 7.39 3.37
CA GLU A 12 3.97 8.74 2.86
C GLU A 12 3.06 9.05 1.68
N THR A 13 2.90 8.10 0.78
CA THR A 13 2.03 8.25 -0.39
C THR A 13 0.58 8.45 0.04
N LEU A 14 0.12 7.68 1.02
CA LEU A 14 -1.25 7.79 1.53
C LEU A 14 -1.46 9.09 2.31
N VAL A 15 -0.44 9.57 3.01
CA VAL A 15 -0.52 10.86 3.69
C VAL A 15 -0.73 11.98 2.66
N ARG A 16 0.00 11.94 1.56
CA ARG A 16 -0.07 12.99 0.54
C ARG A 16 -1.34 12.96 -0.29
N ASN A 17 -1.82 11.76 -0.61
CA ASN A 17 -2.90 11.61 -1.59
C ASN A 17 -4.23 11.21 -0.96
N GLY A 18 -4.25 10.85 0.32
CA GLY A 18 -5.41 10.23 0.91
C GLY A 18 -5.52 8.77 0.48
N ALA A 19 -6.67 8.18 0.69
CA ALA A 19 -6.90 6.79 0.32
C ALA A 19 -6.76 6.60 -1.18
N LEU A 20 -6.14 5.49 -1.58
CA LEU A 20 -5.91 5.16 -2.99
C LEU A 20 -6.35 3.73 -3.27
N GLU A 21 -6.75 3.50 -4.51
CA GLU A 21 -6.97 2.15 -4.98
C GLU A 21 -5.63 1.41 -5.01
N ALA A 22 -5.64 0.12 -4.69
CA ALA A 22 -4.42 -0.66 -4.57
C ALA A 22 -3.55 -0.61 -5.83
N LYS A 23 -4.17 -0.65 -7.02
CA LYS A 23 -3.42 -0.58 -8.27
C LYS A 23 -2.71 0.77 -8.45
N ALA A 24 -3.38 1.84 -8.09
CA ALA A 24 -2.79 3.18 -8.17
C ALA A 24 -1.63 3.30 -7.18
N LEU A 25 -1.81 2.80 -5.97
CA LEU A 25 -0.78 2.81 -4.96
C LEU A 25 0.43 1.99 -5.41
N PHE A 26 0.19 0.81 -5.96
CA PHE A 26 1.26 -0.05 -6.47
C PHE A 26 2.08 0.67 -7.55
N LYS A 27 1.42 1.33 -8.49
CA LYS A 27 2.12 2.05 -9.55
C LYS A 27 3.04 3.13 -8.98
N ARG A 28 2.58 3.87 -8.00
CA ARG A 28 3.38 4.92 -7.38
C ARG A 28 4.57 4.36 -6.63
N VAL A 29 4.36 3.29 -5.88
CA VAL A 29 5.43 2.64 -5.10
C VAL A 29 6.45 2.02 -6.05
N LYS A 30 5.98 1.35 -7.09
CA LYS A 30 6.87 0.72 -8.08
C LYS A 30 7.73 1.76 -8.80
N LYS A 31 7.16 2.92 -9.08
CA LYS A 31 7.90 4.00 -9.73
C LYS A 31 9.10 4.45 -8.90
N LEU A 32 8.96 4.44 -7.58
CA LEU A 32 10.02 4.86 -6.68
C LEU A 32 11.02 3.76 -6.37
N HIS A 33 10.56 2.52 -6.26
CA HIS A 33 11.40 1.40 -5.83
C HIS A 33 11.87 0.48 -6.95
N GLY A 34 11.25 0.56 -8.12
CA GLY A 34 11.66 -0.21 -9.29
C GLY A 34 11.23 -1.67 -9.24
N ASN A 35 12.03 -2.50 -8.64
CA ASN A 35 11.86 -3.95 -8.73
C ASN A 35 10.97 -4.56 -7.67
N ILE A 36 9.74 -4.11 -7.57
CA ILE A 36 8.76 -4.80 -6.74
C ILE A 36 7.70 -5.45 -7.62
N ASP A 37 7.23 -6.62 -7.23
CA ASP A 37 6.13 -7.26 -7.92
C ASP A 37 4.86 -7.19 -7.08
N THR A 38 3.74 -7.61 -7.65
CA THR A 38 2.45 -7.54 -6.97
C THR A 38 2.42 -8.42 -5.72
N ARG A 39 3.13 -9.53 -5.76
CA ARG A 39 3.19 -10.47 -4.65
C ARG A 39 3.84 -9.85 -3.42
N PHE A 40 4.99 -9.22 -3.64
CA PHE A 40 5.70 -8.52 -2.57
C PHE A 40 4.84 -7.38 -2.02
N PHE A 41 4.24 -6.61 -2.92
CA PHE A 41 3.39 -5.49 -2.54
C PHE A 41 2.18 -5.96 -1.70
N ASP A 42 1.50 -7.01 -2.15
CA ASP A 42 0.34 -7.53 -1.43
C ASP A 42 0.73 -8.05 -0.05
N ARG A 43 1.88 -8.71 0.05
CA ARG A 43 2.38 -9.19 1.33
C ARG A 43 2.70 -8.03 2.27
N THR A 44 3.29 -6.97 1.74
CA THR A 44 3.60 -5.77 2.52
C THR A 44 2.33 -5.12 3.03
N LEU A 45 1.31 -5.01 2.18
CA LEU A 45 0.01 -4.46 2.60
C LEU A 45 -0.62 -5.31 3.70
N MET A 46 -0.56 -6.64 3.55
CA MET A 46 -1.09 -7.54 4.56
C MET A 46 -0.40 -7.34 5.92
N THR A 47 0.92 -7.23 5.90
CA THR A 47 1.70 -6.97 7.11
C THR A 47 1.28 -5.66 7.75
N MET A 48 1.14 -4.61 6.95
CA MET A 48 0.72 -3.30 7.46
C MET A 48 -0.69 -3.33 8.02
N GLU A 49 -1.58 -4.07 7.38
CA GLU A 49 -2.95 -4.24 7.86
C GLU A 49 -2.97 -4.96 9.21
N LEU A 50 -2.19 -6.02 9.34
CA LEU A 50 -2.09 -6.78 10.58
C LEU A 50 -1.53 -5.92 11.73
N HIS A 51 -0.65 -4.98 11.42
CA HIS A 51 -0.09 -4.08 12.41
C HIS A 51 -0.97 -2.84 12.65
N GLY A 52 -2.11 -2.76 12.00
CA GLY A 52 -3.04 -1.64 12.19
C GLY A 52 -2.59 -0.34 11.55
N LEU A 53 -1.69 -0.40 10.56
CA LEU A 53 -1.20 0.81 9.89
C LEU A 53 -2.10 1.25 8.75
N VAL A 54 -2.72 0.30 8.06
CA VAL A 54 -3.64 0.59 6.96
C VAL A 54 -4.88 -0.27 7.08
N ARG A 55 -5.94 0.15 6.41
CA ARG A 55 -7.16 -0.63 6.21
C ARG A 55 -7.32 -0.91 4.74
N VAL A 56 -7.76 -2.12 4.43
CA VAL A 56 -7.97 -2.55 3.06
C VAL A 56 -9.47 -2.84 2.89
N TYR A 57 -10.09 -2.13 1.96
CA TYR A 57 -11.52 -2.29 1.67
C TYR A 57 -11.71 -2.88 0.30
N SER A 58 -12.46 -3.98 0.21
CA SER A 58 -12.90 -4.51 -1.08
C SER A 58 -14.04 -3.64 -1.60
N MET A 59 -13.86 -3.06 -2.78
CA MET A 59 -14.87 -2.18 -3.37
C MET A 59 -15.68 -2.86 -4.45
N ALA A 60 -15.01 -3.67 -5.26
CA ALA A 60 -15.61 -4.42 -6.35
C ALA A 60 -14.67 -5.54 -6.68
N LYS A 61 -15.03 -6.39 -7.64
CA LYS A 61 -14.14 -7.46 -8.07
C LYS A 61 -12.81 -6.86 -8.51
N ASP A 62 -11.74 -7.32 -7.92
CA ASP A 62 -10.36 -6.90 -8.19
C ASP A 62 -10.05 -5.44 -7.86
N LYS A 63 -10.92 -4.77 -7.09
CA LYS A 63 -10.66 -3.41 -6.66
C LYS A 63 -10.62 -3.33 -5.14
N ARG A 64 -9.52 -2.81 -4.64
CA ARG A 64 -9.31 -2.60 -3.21
C ARG A 64 -8.90 -1.17 -2.95
N ARG A 65 -9.40 -0.60 -1.89
CA ARG A 65 -9.04 0.75 -1.47
C ARG A 65 -8.18 0.65 -0.22
N ILE A 66 -7.07 1.33 -0.26
CA ILE A 66 -6.11 1.33 0.85
C ILE A 66 -6.21 2.68 1.56
N GLU A 67 -6.43 2.62 2.86
CA GLU A 67 -6.59 3.82 3.68
C GLU A 67 -5.63 3.76 4.86
N LEU A 68 -4.97 4.87 5.13
CA LEU A 68 -4.09 4.97 6.29
C LEU A 68 -4.92 5.05 7.56
N VAL A 69 -4.57 4.23 8.56
CA VAL A 69 -5.22 4.30 9.86
C VAL A 69 -4.65 5.48 10.63
N ARG A 70 -5.52 6.36 11.08
CA ARG A 70 -5.14 7.49 11.91
C ARG A 70 -5.83 7.33 13.24
N GLY A 71 -5.05 7.12 14.25
CA GLY A 71 -5.55 6.85 15.57
C GLY A 71 -5.65 8.07 16.45
#